data_544087678883398e9b6d5c96efb9d9eb
#
_entry.id   544087678883398e9b6d5c96efb9d9eb
#
_cell.length_a   1.000
_cell.length_b   1.000
_cell.length_c   1.000
_cell.angle_alpha   90.00
_cell.angle_beta   90.00
_cell.angle_gamma   90.00
#
_symmetry.space_group_name_H-M   'P 1'
#
loop_
_entity.id
_entity.type
_entity.pdbx_description
1 polymer ?
#
loop_
_entity_poly.entity_id
_entity_poly.type
_entity_poly.pdbx_seq_one_letter_code
_entity_poly.pdbx_strand_id
1 'polypeptide(L)'
;MCMKIYLQARGSYQTLLDLSTWCESNNIERIGLPDHYIVGKQRKDKDEPAPALDLLTAIAGLVRDTETIIYSVLVSPITFRHPSVLLKMATTINEMAKNRFRLGVGTGWLEI
;
A
#
# COMPACT_ATOMS: atom_id res chain seq x y z
N MET A 1 28.56 -3.72 -3.68
CA MET A 1 27.28 -3.43 -2.98
C MET A 1 26.27 -2.99 -4.03
N CYS A 2 25.19 -3.71 -4.20
CA CYS A 2 24.15 -3.33 -5.16
C CYS A 2 23.11 -2.46 -4.44
N MET A 3 22.84 -1.27 -4.95
CA MET A 3 21.80 -0.38 -4.43
C MET A 3 20.43 -0.93 -4.84
N LYS A 4 19.52 -1.08 -3.86
CA LYS A 4 18.13 -1.46 -4.11
C LYS A 4 17.25 -0.21 -4.11
N ILE A 5 16.40 -0.08 -5.11
CA ILE A 5 15.45 1.03 -5.23
C ILE A 5 14.06 0.51 -4.96
N TYR A 6 13.32 1.23 -4.12
CA TYR A 6 11.92 0.98 -3.84
C TYR A 6 11.11 2.21 -4.21
N LEU A 7 9.90 2.01 -4.71
CA LEU A 7 8.99 3.11 -5.03
C LEU A 7 7.93 3.26 -3.95
N GLN A 8 7.47 4.48 -3.76
CA GLN A 8 6.27 4.78 -3.00
C GLN A 8 5.21 5.32 -3.96
N ALA A 9 3.99 4.81 -3.86
CA ALA A 9 2.92 5.18 -4.77
C ALA A 9 1.57 5.27 -4.06
N ARG A 10 0.64 5.97 -4.70
CA ARG A 10 -0.78 6.05 -4.36
C ARG A 10 -1.59 6.26 -5.63
N GLY A 11 -2.84 5.89 -5.64
CA GLY A 11 -3.70 6.10 -6.79
C GLY A 11 -4.90 5.15 -6.80
N SER A 12 -5.57 5.07 -7.92
CA SER A 12 -6.61 4.08 -8.15
C SER A 12 -6.03 2.66 -8.20
N TYR A 13 -6.88 1.66 -8.05
CA TYR A 13 -6.46 0.26 -8.18
C TYR A 13 -5.74 0.00 -9.50
N GLN A 14 -6.31 0.48 -10.61
CA GLN A 14 -5.70 0.30 -11.93
C GLN A 14 -4.33 0.97 -12.04
N THR A 15 -4.19 2.20 -11.51
CA THR A 15 -2.90 2.90 -11.49
C THR A 15 -1.85 2.10 -10.71
N LEU A 16 -2.22 1.55 -9.56
CA LEU A 16 -1.31 0.74 -8.75
C LEU A 16 -0.95 -0.58 -9.42
N LEU A 17 -1.91 -1.20 -10.11
CA LEU A 17 -1.67 -2.43 -10.86
C LEU A 17 -0.73 -2.20 -12.04
N ASP A 18 -0.95 -1.15 -12.82
CA ASP A 18 -0.10 -0.78 -13.95
C ASP A 18 1.34 -0.49 -13.51
N LEU A 19 1.49 0.27 -12.40
CA LEU A 19 2.80 0.53 -11.81
C LEU A 19 3.47 -0.75 -11.31
N SER A 20 2.72 -1.63 -10.65
CA SER A 20 3.24 -2.91 -10.16
C SER A 20 3.77 -3.78 -11.28
N THR A 21 3.03 -3.90 -12.37
CA THR A 21 3.42 -4.64 -13.56
C THR A 21 4.68 -4.03 -14.21
N TRP A 22 4.73 -2.71 -14.29
CA TRP A 22 5.92 -2.01 -14.77
C TRP A 22 7.14 -2.27 -13.87
N CYS A 23 6.97 -2.25 -12.54
CA CYS A 23 8.03 -2.57 -11.59
C CYS A 23 8.56 -3.99 -11.77
N GLU A 24 7.68 -4.97 -11.92
CA GLU A 24 8.07 -6.36 -12.18
C GLU A 24 8.91 -6.49 -13.45
N SER A 25 8.54 -5.75 -14.51
CA SER A 25 9.26 -5.75 -15.79
C SER A 25 10.60 -5.02 -15.75
N ASN A 26 10.85 -4.19 -14.73
CA ASN A 26 12.03 -3.34 -14.60
C ASN A 26 12.90 -3.65 -13.37
N ASN A 27 12.75 -4.83 -12.78
CA ASN A 27 13.52 -5.29 -11.63
C ASN A 27 13.42 -4.37 -10.39
N ILE A 28 12.29 -3.72 -10.20
CA ILE A 28 11.97 -3.01 -8.96
C ILE A 28 11.23 -3.99 -8.05
N GLU A 29 11.83 -4.34 -6.92
CA GLU A 29 11.36 -5.42 -6.08
C GLU A 29 10.17 -5.05 -5.19
N ARG A 30 9.98 -3.75 -4.88
CA ARG A 30 9.04 -3.34 -3.83
C ARG A 30 8.36 -2.01 -4.11
N ILE A 31 7.09 -1.96 -3.74
CA ILE A 31 6.30 -0.73 -3.68
C ILE A 31 5.82 -0.52 -2.25
N GLY A 32 6.04 0.69 -1.72
CA GLY A 32 5.45 1.18 -0.48
C GLY A 32 4.15 1.92 -0.75
N LEU A 33 3.10 1.59 -0.02
CA LEU A 33 1.78 2.19 -0.16
C LEU A 33 1.33 2.79 1.17
N PRO A 34 0.88 4.07 1.20
CA PRO A 34 0.39 4.70 2.41
C PRO A 34 -1.04 4.28 2.72
N ASP A 35 -1.33 4.05 3.99
CA ASP A 35 -2.68 3.72 4.49
C ASP A 35 -3.37 5.00 5.00
N HIS A 36 -4.11 5.66 4.12
CA HIS A 36 -4.83 6.89 4.43
C HIS A 36 -6.32 6.71 4.14
N TYR A 37 -7.19 7.09 5.09
CA TYR A 37 -8.63 7.15 4.87
C TYR A 37 -9.07 8.43 4.17
N ILE A 38 -8.32 9.52 4.39
CA ILE A 38 -8.58 10.81 3.78
C ILE A 38 -7.29 11.29 3.13
N VAL A 39 -7.35 11.58 1.85
CA VAL A 39 -6.27 12.28 1.17
C VAL A 39 -6.46 13.77 1.45
N GLY A 40 -5.60 14.32 2.29
CA GLY A 40 -5.75 15.68 2.82
C GLY A 40 -5.83 16.77 1.75
N LYS A 41 -6.47 17.88 2.14
CA LYS A 41 -6.65 19.13 1.38
C LYS A 41 -5.35 19.88 1.03
N GLN A 42 -4.20 19.24 0.99
CA GLN A 42 -2.90 19.92 0.85
C GLN A 42 -2.47 20.23 -0.58
N ARG A 43 -3.34 20.04 -1.57
CA ARG A 43 -3.11 20.59 -2.91
C ARG A 43 -4.17 21.63 -3.22
N LYS A 44 -3.74 22.89 -3.23
CA LYS A 44 -4.59 24.07 -3.53
C LYS A 44 -5.17 24.09 -4.94
N ASP A 45 -4.85 23.12 -5.78
CA ASP A 45 -5.09 23.21 -7.21
C ASP A 45 -6.02 22.13 -7.80
N LYS A 46 -6.69 21.32 -6.98
CA LYS A 46 -7.69 20.37 -7.50
C LYS A 46 -8.87 20.25 -6.55
N ASP A 47 -10.02 20.60 -7.06
CA ASP A 47 -11.30 20.74 -6.34
C ASP A 47 -11.95 19.42 -5.90
N GLU A 48 -11.33 18.26 -6.11
CA GLU A 48 -11.86 16.97 -5.66
C GLU A 48 -10.82 16.15 -4.91
N PRO A 49 -11.17 15.65 -3.70
CA PRO A 49 -10.34 14.68 -3.02
C PRO A 49 -10.32 13.38 -3.82
N ALA A 50 -9.15 12.94 -4.24
CA ALA A 50 -9.02 11.62 -4.84
C ALA A 50 -9.49 10.54 -3.84
N PRO A 51 -10.33 9.60 -4.25
CA PRO A 51 -10.80 8.54 -3.38
C PRO A 51 -9.60 7.77 -2.81
N ALA A 52 -9.51 7.70 -1.50
CA ALA A 52 -8.56 6.81 -0.84
C ALA A 52 -9.16 5.40 -0.84
N LEU A 53 -8.43 4.45 -1.38
CA LEU A 53 -8.80 3.04 -1.27
C LEU A 53 -8.57 2.57 0.18
N ASP A 54 -9.37 1.63 0.66
CA ASP A 54 -8.92 0.82 1.80
C ASP A 54 -7.70 0.02 1.36
N LEU A 55 -6.55 0.38 1.94
CA LEU A 55 -5.27 -0.11 1.44
C LEU A 55 -5.13 -1.63 1.53
N LEU A 56 -5.53 -2.22 2.65
CA LEU A 56 -5.36 -3.67 2.84
C LEU A 56 -6.24 -4.46 1.87
N THR A 57 -7.45 -3.99 1.61
CA THR A 57 -8.33 -4.59 0.59
C THR A 57 -7.72 -4.46 -0.80
N ALA A 58 -7.16 -3.30 -1.14
CA ALA A 58 -6.50 -3.11 -2.43
C ALA A 58 -5.27 -4.02 -2.59
N ILE A 59 -4.44 -4.13 -1.56
CA ILE A 59 -3.26 -5.03 -1.58
C ILE A 59 -3.70 -6.48 -1.74
N ALA A 60 -4.79 -6.92 -1.11
CA ALA A 60 -5.31 -8.29 -1.27
C ALA A 60 -5.62 -8.60 -2.75
N GLY A 61 -6.15 -7.65 -3.49
CA GLY A 61 -6.31 -7.79 -4.96
C GLY A 61 -4.97 -7.77 -5.70
N LEU A 62 -4.14 -6.77 -5.43
CA LEU A 62 -2.85 -6.59 -6.12
C LEU A 62 -1.92 -7.79 -6.00
N VAL A 63 -1.87 -8.46 -4.84
CA VAL A 63 -1.03 -9.65 -4.66
C VAL A 63 -1.52 -10.84 -5.48
N ARG A 64 -2.79 -10.85 -5.87
CA ARG A 64 -3.36 -11.86 -6.77
C ARG A 64 -3.14 -11.54 -8.24
N ASP A 65 -3.09 -10.26 -8.57
CA ASP A 65 -2.94 -9.77 -9.95
C ASP A 65 -1.48 -9.56 -10.36
N THR A 66 -0.52 -9.82 -9.45
CA THR A 66 0.93 -9.70 -9.68
C THR A 66 1.67 -10.94 -9.20
N GLU A 67 2.92 -11.13 -9.64
CA GLU A 67 3.66 -12.36 -9.38
C GLU A 67 4.86 -12.20 -8.44
N THR A 68 5.64 -11.13 -8.58
CA THR A 68 6.95 -11.02 -7.90
C THR A 68 7.09 -9.81 -6.99
N ILE A 69 6.34 -8.73 -7.24
CA ILE A 69 6.45 -7.48 -6.49
C ILE A 69 6.07 -7.66 -5.01
N ILE A 70 6.86 -7.06 -4.13
CA ILE A 70 6.58 -7.01 -2.69
C ILE A 70 5.81 -5.74 -2.38
N TYR A 71 4.68 -5.88 -1.70
CA TYR A 71 3.91 -4.76 -1.20
C TYR A 71 4.24 -4.48 0.26
N SER A 72 4.59 -3.24 0.54
CA SER A 72 4.83 -2.76 1.90
C SER A 72 3.81 -1.69 2.27
N VAL A 73 3.14 -1.86 3.40
CA VAL A 73 2.34 -0.77 3.98
C VAL A 73 3.29 0.22 4.61
N LEU A 74 3.24 1.47 4.18
CA LEU A 74 4.19 2.50 4.61
C LEU A 74 3.46 3.81 4.93
N VAL A 75 2.86 3.90 6.07
CA VAL A 75 2.62 2.92 7.14
C VAL A 75 1.13 2.89 7.49
N SER A 76 0.64 1.84 8.18
CA SER A 76 -0.72 1.81 8.71
C SER A 76 -0.73 2.44 10.10
N PRO A 77 -1.54 3.49 10.35
CA PRO A 77 -1.71 4.02 11.69
C PRO A 77 -2.36 2.98 12.61
N ILE A 78 -1.78 2.77 13.78
CA ILE A 78 -2.29 1.81 14.77
C ILE A 78 -3.68 2.16 15.29
N THR A 79 -4.12 3.40 15.08
CA THR A 79 -5.44 3.91 15.47
C THR A 79 -6.56 3.57 14.48
N PHE A 80 -6.23 3.11 13.27
CA PHE A 80 -7.23 2.86 12.21
C PHE A 80 -8.02 1.58 12.41
N ARG A 81 -7.39 0.55 12.96
CA ARG A 81 -8.00 -0.77 13.11
C ARG A 81 -7.63 -1.37 14.45
N HIS A 82 -8.53 -2.16 15.01
CA HIS A 82 -8.19 -2.93 16.19
C HIS A 82 -7.00 -3.84 15.89
N PRO A 83 -5.99 -3.95 16.79
CA PRO A 83 -4.75 -4.69 16.51
C PRO A 83 -4.96 -6.13 16.06
N SER A 84 -5.93 -6.84 16.67
CA SER A 84 -6.22 -8.22 16.28
C SER A 84 -6.81 -8.33 14.86
N VAL A 85 -7.62 -7.34 14.45
CA VAL A 85 -8.17 -7.27 13.09
C VAL A 85 -7.05 -6.98 12.09
N LEU A 86 -6.20 -6.00 12.39
CA LEU A 86 -5.06 -5.67 11.54
C LEU A 86 -4.13 -6.85 11.34
N LEU A 87 -3.80 -7.57 12.43
CA LEU A 87 -2.95 -8.75 12.37
C LEU A 87 -3.59 -9.87 11.53
N LYS A 88 -4.89 -10.10 11.71
CA LYS A 88 -5.61 -11.12 10.94
C LYS A 88 -5.64 -10.80 9.45
N MET A 89 -5.88 -9.55 9.09
CA MET A 89 -5.82 -9.09 7.70
C MET A 89 -4.41 -9.26 7.12
N ALA A 90 -3.39 -8.83 7.85
CA ALA A 90 -2.00 -8.90 7.42
C ALA A 90 -1.52 -10.34 7.18
N THR A 91 -1.84 -11.26 8.08
CA THR A 91 -1.47 -12.68 7.93
C THR A 91 -2.19 -13.33 6.75
N THR A 92 -3.46 -13.00 6.53
CA THR A 92 -4.24 -13.49 5.38
C THR A 92 -3.66 -12.97 4.06
N ILE A 93 -3.38 -11.68 3.98
CA ILE A 93 -2.77 -11.09 2.78
C ILE A 93 -1.40 -11.71 2.51
N ASN A 94 -0.60 -11.92 3.56
CA ASN A 94 0.73 -12.51 3.38
C ASN A 94 0.68 -13.95 2.87
N GLU A 95 -0.31 -14.74 3.29
CA GLU A 95 -0.56 -16.07 2.75
C GLU A 95 -0.94 -15.99 1.26
N MET A 96 -1.92 -15.14 0.91
CA MET A 96 -2.33 -14.91 -0.48
C MET A 96 -1.17 -14.43 -1.36
N ALA A 97 -0.29 -13.62 -0.80
CA ALA A 97 0.88 -13.04 -1.47
C ALA A 97 2.08 -14.00 -1.56
N LYS A 98 2.03 -15.18 -0.99
CA LYS A 98 3.19 -16.08 -0.90
C LYS A 98 4.43 -15.37 -0.33
N ASN A 99 4.25 -14.71 0.82
CA ASN A 99 5.27 -13.95 1.55
C ASN A 99 5.76 -12.65 0.86
N ARG A 100 5.00 -12.08 -0.06
CA ARG A 100 5.30 -10.78 -0.71
C ARG A 100 4.61 -9.60 -0.05
N PHE A 101 4.29 -9.68 1.23
CA PHE A 101 3.63 -8.62 1.98
C PHE A 101 4.48 -8.20 3.18
N ARG A 102 4.51 -6.90 3.46
CA ARG A 102 5.18 -6.32 4.64
C ARG A 102 4.26 -5.30 5.29
N LEU A 103 3.97 -5.48 6.57
CA LEU A 103 3.17 -4.54 7.34
C LEU A 103 4.10 -3.58 8.07
N GLY A 104 4.06 -2.30 7.70
CA GLY A 104 4.59 -1.21 8.50
C GLY A 104 3.48 -0.57 9.31
N VAL A 105 3.76 -0.26 10.57
CA VAL A 105 2.83 0.41 11.47
C VAL A 105 3.40 1.70 12.00
N GLY A 106 2.55 2.69 12.25
CA GLY A 106 2.91 3.99 12.79
C GLY A 106 1.87 4.51 13.78
N THR A 107 2.20 5.59 14.46
CA THR A 107 1.31 6.19 15.47
C THR A 107 0.17 7.01 14.88
N GLY A 108 0.27 7.40 13.60
CA GLY A 108 -0.60 8.37 12.97
C GLY A 108 -0.09 9.81 13.14
N TRP A 109 -0.58 10.73 12.31
CA TRP A 109 -0.10 12.12 12.31
C TRP A 109 -1.20 13.15 12.06
N LEU A 110 -2.37 12.71 11.58
CA LEU A 110 -3.47 13.60 11.25
C LEU A 110 -4.50 13.60 12.39
N GLU A 111 -4.66 14.73 13.05
CA GLU A 111 -5.82 15.02 13.90
C GLU A 111 -6.94 15.59 13.03
N ILE A 112 -8.11 15.03 13.19
CA ILE A 112 -9.32 15.50 12.52
C ILE A 112 -10.21 16.23 13.52
#